data_7c5c508ecf10f1d90181a2d9fb095b2d
#
_entry.id   7c5c508ecf10f1d90181a2d9fb095b2d
#
_cell.length_a   1.000
_cell.length_b   1.000
_cell.length_c   1.000
_cell.angle_alpha   90.00
_cell.angle_beta   90.00
_cell.angle_gamma   90.00
#
_symmetry.space_group_name_H-M   'P 1'
#
loop_
_entity.id
_entity.type
_entity.pdbx_description
1 polymer ?
#
loop_
_entity_poly.entity_id
_entity_poly.type
_entity_poly.pdbx_seq_one_letter_code
_entity_poly.pdbx_strand_id
1 'polypeptide(L)'
;MKILTPFKISAAIILLSSCSVSKKINGPAKKYVLDNPAFIQAHTGISIYEPESGKYWYSYQDEKYFTPASNTKLATCYAVMKYLGDSLVGIAYKQINDSSVVVKGMGDPSFLHSDFTNNPVFDFLKKYHHIQIINPQFNNYLGSGWSWGDYLDNYMAQRSAFPFHGNTVQVDWINDHTLSFMPS
;
A
#
# COMPACT_ATOMS: atom_id res chain seq x y z
N MET A 1 -1.07 -6.81 68.19
CA MET A 1 -1.25 -5.93 67.01
C MET A 1 0.08 -5.84 66.30
N LYS A 2 0.24 -6.57 65.18
CA LYS A 2 1.52 -6.57 64.42
C LYS A 2 1.56 -5.33 63.53
N ILE A 3 2.46 -4.40 63.83
CA ILE A 3 2.73 -3.21 62.99
C ILE A 3 3.38 -3.70 61.71
N LEU A 4 2.69 -3.51 60.55
CA LEU A 4 3.29 -3.77 59.24
C LEU A 4 4.47 -2.82 59.06
N THR A 5 5.65 -3.39 58.75
CA THR A 5 6.88 -2.62 58.56
C THR A 5 6.72 -1.63 57.41
N PRO A 6 7.33 -0.42 57.50
CA PRO A 6 7.17 0.64 56.45
C PRO A 6 7.64 0.17 55.09
N PHE A 7 8.51 -0.80 54.98
CA PHE A 7 8.99 -1.42 53.75
C PHE A 7 7.88 -2.13 52.96
N LYS A 8 6.92 -2.80 53.63
CA LYS A 8 5.79 -3.48 52.97
C LYS A 8 4.75 -2.46 52.46
N ILE A 9 4.61 -1.32 53.12
CA ILE A 9 3.71 -0.24 52.70
C ILE A 9 4.28 0.47 51.48
N SER A 10 5.59 0.77 51.43
CA SER A 10 6.24 1.35 50.24
C SER A 10 6.15 0.47 48.99
N ALA A 11 6.37 -0.86 49.16
CA ALA A 11 6.22 -1.78 48.01
C ALA A 11 4.80 -1.85 47.46
N ALA A 12 3.78 -1.76 48.32
CA ALA A 12 2.38 -1.75 47.94
C ALA A 12 1.99 -0.45 47.18
N ILE A 13 2.55 0.71 47.53
CA ILE A 13 2.30 1.98 46.87
C ILE A 13 2.92 2.00 45.47
N ILE A 14 4.09 1.40 45.27
CA ILE A 14 4.75 1.31 43.94
C ILE A 14 3.93 0.43 42.96
N LEU A 15 3.24 -0.57 43.47
CA LEU A 15 2.39 -1.43 42.63
C LEU A 15 1.09 -0.76 42.16
N LEU A 16 0.65 0.30 42.83
CA LEU A 16 -0.57 1.05 42.47
C LEU A 16 -0.37 2.19 41.47
N SER A 17 0.87 2.55 41.15
CA SER A 17 1.18 3.66 40.24
C SER A 17 1.30 3.24 38.78
N SER A 18 0.98 2.01 38.41
CA SER A 18 0.92 1.59 37.00
C SER A 18 -0.28 2.23 36.28
N CYS A 19 -0.12 3.48 35.87
CA CYS A 19 -1.02 4.10 34.90
C CYS A 19 -0.91 3.32 33.60
N SER A 20 -1.83 2.41 33.33
CA SER A 20 -1.81 1.62 32.10
C SER A 20 -1.96 2.57 30.89
N VAL A 21 -1.24 2.27 29.81
CA VAL A 21 -1.32 3.02 28.55
C VAL A 21 -2.77 3.13 28.08
N SER A 22 -3.55 2.08 28.27
CA SER A 22 -4.99 2.06 27.97
C SER A 22 -5.75 3.21 28.64
N LYS A 23 -5.47 3.56 29.89
CA LYS A 23 -6.14 4.68 30.58
C LYS A 23 -5.79 6.03 29.94
N LYS A 24 -4.57 6.19 29.45
CA LYS A 24 -4.13 7.42 28.76
C LYS A 24 -4.80 7.57 27.40
N ILE A 25 -5.17 6.48 26.74
CA ILE A 25 -5.81 6.48 25.42
C ILE A 25 -7.33 6.64 25.53
N ASN A 26 -7.97 5.99 26.49
CA ASN A 26 -9.44 5.96 26.61
C ASN A 26 -10.09 7.36 26.66
N GLY A 27 -9.55 8.27 27.47
CA GLY A 27 -10.07 9.63 27.60
C GLY A 27 -9.99 10.42 26.29
N PRO A 28 -8.80 10.56 25.68
CA PRO A 28 -8.66 11.20 24.39
C PRO A 28 -9.46 10.55 23.26
N ALA A 29 -9.48 9.23 23.14
CA ALA A 29 -10.25 8.51 22.13
C ALA A 29 -11.75 8.86 22.24
N LYS A 30 -12.30 8.81 23.45
CA LYS A 30 -13.67 9.21 23.69
C LYS A 30 -13.91 10.69 23.34
N LYS A 31 -13.14 11.59 23.92
CA LYS A 31 -13.34 13.04 23.81
C LYS A 31 -13.14 13.57 22.37
N TYR A 32 -12.07 13.13 21.69
CA TYR A 32 -11.66 13.72 20.42
C TYR A 32 -12.17 12.97 19.20
N VAL A 33 -12.58 11.71 19.36
CA VAL A 33 -13.08 10.88 18.25
C VAL A 33 -14.55 10.54 18.47
N LEU A 34 -14.88 9.76 19.51
CA LEU A 34 -16.22 9.19 19.63
C LEU A 34 -17.30 10.21 19.97
N ASP A 35 -17.00 11.22 20.81
CA ASP A 35 -17.92 12.29 21.18
C ASP A 35 -17.81 13.52 20.24
N ASN A 36 -16.96 13.45 19.20
CA ASN A 36 -16.79 14.56 18.27
C ASN A 36 -18.00 14.62 17.32
N PRO A 37 -18.69 15.77 17.19
CA PRO A 37 -19.86 15.92 16.33
C PRO A 37 -19.63 15.49 14.87
N ALA A 38 -18.40 15.62 14.35
CA ALA A 38 -18.05 15.20 13.00
C ALA A 38 -18.15 13.68 12.81
N PHE A 39 -18.00 12.88 13.87
CA PHE A 39 -17.99 11.42 13.81
C PHE A 39 -19.22 10.76 14.44
N ILE A 40 -20.14 11.52 15.07
CA ILE A 40 -21.26 10.95 15.83
C ILE A 40 -22.21 10.09 14.98
N GLN A 41 -22.27 10.36 13.67
CA GLN A 41 -23.04 9.58 12.70
C GLN A 41 -22.19 8.57 11.92
N ALA A 42 -20.89 8.55 12.14
CA ALA A 42 -19.99 7.66 11.43
C ALA A 42 -19.97 6.26 12.06
N HIS A 43 -19.86 5.24 11.22
CA HIS A 43 -19.54 3.90 11.68
C HIS A 43 -18.04 3.83 12.01
N THR A 44 -17.70 3.94 13.30
CA THR A 44 -16.33 4.07 13.77
C THR A 44 -15.90 2.81 14.51
N GLY A 45 -14.72 2.28 14.17
CA GLY A 45 -14.03 1.25 14.93
C GLY A 45 -12.59 1.67 15.18
N ILE A 46 -12.05 1.32 16.36
CA ILE A 46 -10.68 1.62 16.73
C ILE A 46 -10.06 0.38 17.35
N SER A 47 -8.90 -0.05 16.84
CA SER A 47 -8.12 -1.14 17.41
C SER A 47 -6.65 -0.70 17.46
N ILE A 48 -6.08 -0.65 18.68
CA ILE A 48 -4.67 -0.32 18.90
C ILE A 48 -4.00 -1.52 19.55
N TYR A 49 -3.19 -2.20 18.75
CA TYR A 49 -2.45 -3.40 19.17
C TYR A 49 -0.96 -3.11 19.29
N GLU A 50 -0.36 -3.63 20.36
CA GLU A 50 1.07 -3.52 20.60
C GLU A 50 1.71 -4.90 20.38
N PRO A 51 2.54 -5.06 19.31
CA PRO A 51 3.06 -6.37 18.90
C PRO A 51 4.04 -6.99 19.88
N GLU A 52 4.88 -6.19 20.57
CA GLU A 52 5.92 -6.72 21.49
C GLU A 52 5.30 -7.39 22.71
N SER A 53 4.29 -6.78 23.31
CA SER A 53 3.60 -7.35 24.47
C SER A 53 2.41 -8.26 24.10
N GLY A 54 1.99 -8.25 22.83
CA GLY A 54 0.82 -8.99 22.36
C GLY A 54 -0.50 -8.47 22.93
N LYS A 55 -0.57 -7.19 23.32
CA LYS A 55 -1.73 -6.62 24.02
C LYS A 55 -2.44 -5.57 23.19
N TYR A 56 -3.77 -5.55 23.31
CA TYR A 56 -4.57 -4.42 22.85
C TYR A 56 -4.56 -3.30 23.88
N TRP A 57 -4.11 -2.12 23.49
CA TRP A 57 -4.16 -0.93 24.32
C TRP A 57 -5.53 -0.26 24.32
N TYR A 58 -6.24 -0.37 23.20
CA TYR A 58 -7.58 0.17 23.03
C TYR A 58 -8.37 -0.62 22.00
N SER A 59 -9.62 -0.89 22.28
CA SER A 59 -10.57 -1.53 21.38
C SER A 59 -11.93 -0.87 21.51
N TYR A 60 -12.49 -0.47 20.36
CA TYR A 60 -13.86 0.06 20.27
C TYR A 60 -14.45 -0.41 18.94
N GLN A 61 -15.51 -1.21 19.01
CA GLN A 61 -16.19 -1.78 17.85
C GLN A 61 -15.25 -2.44 16.80
N ASP A 62 -14.10 -2.92 17.23
CA ASP A 62 -13.04 -3.48 16.39
C ASP A 62 -13.36 -4.87 15.81
N GLU A 63 -14.37 -5.54 16.35
CA GLU A 63 -14.91 -6.81 15.83
C GLU A 63 -16.03 -6.61 14.79
N LYS A 64 -16.44 -5.37 14.51
CA LYS A 64 -17.48 -5.11 13.52
C LYS A 64 -16.93 -5.07 12.11
N TYR A 65 -17.80 -5.38 11.15
CA TYR A 65 -17.44 -5.31 9.74
C TYR A 65 -17.38 -3.86 9.26
N PHE A 66 -16.31 -3.56 8.53
CA PHE A 66 -16.06 -2.29 7.85
C PHE A 66 -15.72 -2.56 6.39
N THR A 67 -16.09 -1.66 5.50
CA THR A 67 -15.62 -1.72 4.11
C THR A 67 -14.12 -1.41 4.09
N PRO A 68 -13.28 -2.36 3.64
CA PRO A 68 -11.83 -2.27 3.85
C PRO A 68 -11.14 -1.21 2.98
N ALA A 69 -11.72 -0.80 1.87
CA ALA A 69 -11.09 0.11 0.91
C ALA A 69 -9.61 -0.25 0.67
N SER A 70 -8.68 0.72 0.70
CA SER A 70 -7.24 0.49 0.50
C SER A 70 -6.56 -0.34 1.59
N ASN A 71 -7.19 -0.58 2.73
CA ASN A 71 -6.65 -1.48 3.75
C ASN A 71 -6.49 -2.92 3.24
N THR A 72 -7.23 -3.31 2.19
CA THR A 72 -7.05 -4.60 1.50
C THR A 72 -5.62 -4.76 0.97
N LYS A 73 -4.93 -3.66 0.63
CA LYS A 73 -3.53 -3.70 0.17
C LYS A 73 -2.57 -4.29 1.21
N LEU A 74 -2.86 -4.16 2.50
CA LEU A 74 -2.04 -4.75 3.57
C LEU A 74 -2.00 -6.27 3.46
N ALA A 75 -3.15 -6.90 3.26
CA ALA A 75 -3.23 -8.35 3.07
C ALA A 75 -2.57 -8.79 1.75
N THR A 76 -2.75 -8.00 0.69
CA THR A 76 -2.10 -8.26 -0.61
C THR A 76 -0.59 -8.16 -0.50
N CYS A 77 -0.04 -7.10 0.11
CA CYS A 77 1.39 -6.93 0.33
C CYS A 77 1.97 -8.07 1.16
N TYR A 78 1.28 -8.46 2.24
CA TYR A 78 1.71 -9.60 3.05
C TYR A 78 1.79 -10.89 2.24
N ALA A 79 0.77 -11.18 1.43
CA ALA A 79 0.76 -12.37 0.58
C ALA A 79 1.89 -12.34 -0.47
N VAL A 80 2.11 -11.20 -1.12
CA VAL A 80 3.20 -11.01 -2.10
C VAL A 80 4.56 -11.26 -1.43
N MET A 81 4.85 -10.59 -0.31
CA MET A 81 6.13 -10.76 0.40
C MET A 81 6.33 -12.20 0.87
N LYS A 82 5.27 -12.85 1.34
CA LYS A 82 5.34 -14.22 1.84
C LYS A 82 5.57 -15.27 0.75
N TYR A 83 4.94 -15.12 -0.41
CA TYR A 83 4.91 -16.15 -1.45
C TYR A 83 5.81 -15.85 -2.65
N LEU A 84 6.09 -14.58 -2.93
CA LEU A 84 6.92 -14.17 -4.07
C LEU A 84 8.28 -13.62 -3.65
N GLY A 85 8.48 -13.28 -2.37
CA GLY A 85 9.73 -12.76 -1.83
C GLY A 85 9.94 -11.28 -2.10
N ASP A 86 11.20 -10.84 -1.98
CA ASP A 86 11.58 -9.43 -2.03
C ASP A 86 11.81 -8.89 -3.45
N SER A 87 11.87 -9.79 -4.44
CA SER A 87 12.19 -9.44 -5.81
C SER A 87 11.20 -10.09 -6.77
N LEU A 88 10.64 -9.28 -7.65
CA LEU A 88 9.72 -9.73 -8.70
C LEU A 88 10.41 -9.69 -10.06
N VAL A 89 10.04 -10.62 -10.93
CA VAL A 89 10.56 -10.67 -12.29
C VAL A 89 9.87 -9.63 -13.15
N GLY A 90 10.60 -8.61 -13.62
CA GLY A 90 10.06 -7.56 -14.49
C GLY A 90 9.79 -8.03 -15.91
N ILE A 91 10.73 -8.82 -16.49
CA ILE A 91 10.60 -9.42 -17.82
C ILE A 91 11.15 -10.83 -17.83
N ALA A 92 10.57 -11.68 -18.67
CA ALA A 92 11.21 -12.90 -19.18
C ALA A 92 11.78 -12.63 -20.56
N TYR A 93 12.93 -13.16 -20.90
CA TYR A 93 13.55 -12.92 -22.19
C TYR A 93 14.23 -14.15 -22.78
N LYS A 94 14.39 -14.12 -24.11
CA LYS A 94 15.25 -15.04 -24.86
C LYS A 94 16.14 -14.24 -25.78
N GLN A 95 17.44 -14.29 -25.55
CA GLN A 95 18.43 -13.74 -26.47
C GLN A 95 18.50 -14.57 -27.73
N ILE A 96 18.42 -13.93 -28.90
CA ILE A 96 18.51 -14.57 -30.22
C ILE A 96 19.95 -14.50 -30.71
N ASN A 97 20.57 -13.33 -30.55
CA ASN A 97 21.98 -13.06 -30.83
C ASN A 97 22.43 -11.82 -30.05
N ASP A 98 23.65 -11.35 -30.24
CA ASP A 98 24.22 -10.21 -29.51
C ASP A 98 23.46 -8.87 -29.75
N SER A 99 22.67 -8.79 -30.79
CA SER A 99 21.95 -7.59 -31.19
C SER A 99 20.43 -7.71 -31.04
N SER A 100 19.91 -8.91 -30.78
CA SER A 100 18.47 -9.20 -30.88
C SER A 100 17.96 -9.99 -29.68
N VAL A 101 16.84 -9.55 -29.10
CA VAL A 101 16.19 -10.18 -27.94
C VAL A 101 14.67 -10.25 -28.13
N VAL A 102 14.08 -11.34 -27.68
CA VAL A 102 12.63 -11.49 -27.51
C VAL A 102 12.30 -11.35 -26.04
N VAL A 103 11.35 -10.49 -25.69
CA VAL A 103 10.96 -10.23 -24.32
C VAL A 103 9.46 -10.40 -24.12
N LYS A 104 9.10 -10.83 -22.90
CA LYS A 104 7.74 -10.92 -22.42
C LYS A 104 7.65 -10.15 -21.10
N GLY A 105 6.73 -9.19 -21.01
CA GLY A 105 6.43 -8.49 -19.77
C GLY A 105 5.80 -9.42 -18.74
N MET A 106 6.11 -9.19 -17.47
CA MET A 106 5.62 -9.97 -16.33
C MET A 106 4.70 -9.16 -15.42
N GLY A 107 4.20 -8.01 -15.91
CA GLY A 107 3.28 -7.14 -15.17
C GLY A 107 3.96 -6.17 -14.19
N ASP A 108 5.26 -5.95 -14.33
CA ASP A 108 6.01 -4.98 -13.52
C ASP A 108 5.59 -3.54 -13.88
N PRO A 109 4.97 -2.78 -12.95
CA PRO A 109 4.53 -1.42 -13.22
C PRO A 109 5.65 -0.39 -13.11
N SER A 110 6.86 -0.77 -12.68
CA SER A 110 7.96 0.16 -12.42
C SER A 110 8.70 0.62 -13.69
N PHE A 111 8.47 -0.06 -14.83
CA PHE A 111 9.18 0.23 -16.08
C PHE A 111 8.90 1.66 -16.56
N LEU A 112 9.95 2.51 -16.54
CA LEU A 112 9.91 3.93 -16.88
C LEU A 112 8.87 4.75 -16.08
N HIS A 113 8.44 4.25 -14.94
CA HIS A 113 7.52 4.98 -14.06
C HIS A 113 8.26 6.10 -13.31
N SER A 114 7.64 7.28 -13.21
CA SER A 114 8.26 8.48 -12.62
C SER A 114 8.70 8.33 -11.16
N ASP A 115 8.04 7.47 -10.40
CA ASP A 115 8.34 7.25 -8.98
C ASP A 115 9.61 6.42 -8.75
N PHE A 116 10.18 5.82 -9.81
CA PHE A 116 11.36 4.96 -9.72
C PHE A 116 12.54 5.58 -10.47
N THR A 117 13.63 5.83 -9.76
CA THR A 117 14.88 6.34 -10.34
C THR A 117 15.68 5.26 -11.07
N ASN A 118 15.54 4.00 -10.67
CA ASN A 118 16.22 2.87 -11.27
C ASN A 118 15.30 2.14 -12.23
N ASN A 119 15.76 1.95 -13.46
CA ASN A 119 15.01 1.29 -14.53
C ASN A 119 15.78 0.08 -15.10
N PRO A 120 15.93 -1.03 -14.33
CA PRO A 120 16.77 -2.17 -14.74
C PRO A 120 16.30 -2.84 -16.03
N VAL A 121 15.00 -2.87 -16.28
CA VAL A 121 14.43 -3.38 -17.53
C VAL A 121 14.86 -2.51 -18.71
N PHE A 122 14.81 -1.19 -18.58
CA PHE A 122 15.26 -0.27 -19.63
C PHE A 122 16.75 -0.41 -19.88
N ASP A 123 17.55 -0.48 -18.82
CA ASP A 123 19.00 -0.66 -18.93
C ASP A 123 19.40 -2.00 -19.57
N PHE A 124 18.59 -3.02 -19.37
CA PHE A 124 18.75 -4.29 -20.08
C PHE A 124 18.41 -4.16 -21.56
N LEU A 125 17.27 -3.56 -21.89
CA LEU A 125 16.77 -3.43 -23.25
C LEU A 125 17.68 -2.57 -24.14
N LYS A 126 18.29 -1.50 -23.61
CA LYS A 126 19.23 -0.63 -24.33
C LYS A 126 20.45 -1.36 -24.93
N LYS A 127 20.73 -2.57 -24.47
CA LYS A 127 21.86 -3.38 -24.99
C LYS A 127 21.58 -3.98 -26.36
N TYR A 128 20.32 -3.97 -26.80
CA TYR A 128 19.88 -4.63 -28.02
C TYR A 128 19.39 -3.62 -29.05
N HIS A 129 19.70 -3.87 -30.33
CA HIS A 129 19.20 -3.07 -31.45
C HIS A 129 17.82 -3.54 -31.94
N HIS A 130 17.54 -4.84 -31.77
CA HIS A 130 16.26 -5.43 -32.16
C HIS A 130 15.57 -6.08 -30.97
N ILE A 131 14.43 -5.51 -30.60
CA ILE A 131 13.64 -5.98 -29.48
C ILE A 131 12.29 -6.44 -30.02
N GLN A 132 11.99 -7.72 -29.88
CA GLN A 132 10.67 -8.25 -30.16
C GLN A 132 9.90 -8.42 -28.85
N ILE A 133 8.76 -7.77 -28.72
CA ILE A 133 7.89 -7.88 -27.54
C ILE A 133 6.81 -8.91 -27.82
N ILE A 134 6.73 -9.93 -26.97
CA ILE A 134 5.59 -10.84 -26.91
C ILE A 134 4.61 -10.23 -25.93
N ASN A 135 3.49 -9.72 -26.43
CA ASN A 135 2.40 -9.24 -25.59
C ASN A 135 1.36 -10.35 -25.45
N PRO A 136 1.30 -11.05 -24.30
CA PRO A 136 0.25 -12.01 -24.08
C PRO A 136 -1.11 -11.29 -24.14
N GLN A 137 -2.09 -11.87 -24.78
CA GLN A 137 -3.44 -11.30 -24.82
C GLN A 137 -3.96 -11.12 -23.38
N PHE A 138 -4.21 -9.88 -23.02
CA PHE A 138 -4.76 -9.51 -21.74
C PHE A 138 -6.25 -9.21 -21.95
N ASN A 139 -7.10 -10.17 -21.62
CA ASN A 139 -8.53 -10.08 -21.95
C ASN A 139 -9.32 -9.13 -21.05
N ASN A 140 -8.72 -8.66 -19.96
CA ASN A 140 -9.37 -7.81 -18.97
C ASN A 140 -8.48 -6.62 -18.61
N TYR A 141 -8.57 -5.55 -19.39
CA TYR A 141 -7.81 -4.32 -19.16
C TYR A 141 -8.22 -3.58 -17.89
N LEU A 142 -9.47 -3.73 -17.44
CA LEU A 142 -9.99 -3.14 -16.21
C LEU A 142 -10.26 -4.22 -15.17
N GLY A 143 -10.15 -3.88 -13.89
CA GLY A 143 -10.48 -4.78 -12.79
C GLY A 143 -12.00 -5.00 -12.68
N SER A 144 -12.39 -6.18 -12.22
CA SER A 144 -13.80 -6.43 -11.92
C SER A 144 -14.31 -5.47 -10.84
N GLY A 145 -15.46 -4.86 -11.07
CA GLY A 145 -16.08 -3.91 -10.14
C GLY A 145 -15.48 -2.50 -10.17
N TRP A 146 -14.53 -2.22 -11.08
CA TRP A 146 -14.04 -0.86 -11.28
C TRP A 146 -15.13 0.02 -11.88
N SER A 147 -15.36 1.19 -11.25
CA SER A 147 -16.35 2.16 -11.72
C SER A 147 -15.81 2.91 -12.94
N TRP A 148 -16.61 3.00 -14.00
CA TRP A 148 -16.25 3.80 -15.17
C TRP A 148 -16.07 5.29 -14.83
N GLY A 149 -16.75 5.78 -13.79
CA GLY A 149 -16.59 7.15 -13.31
C GLY A 149 -15.19 7.49 -12.81
N ASP A 150 -14.42 6.49 -12.43
CA ASP A 150 -13.07 6.64 -11.88
C ASP A 150 -11.97 6.47 -12.95
N TYR A 151 -12.34 6.34 -14.23
CA TYR A 151 -11.40 6.00 -15.31
C TYR A 151 -10.25 6.99 -15.47
N LEU A 152 -10.45 8.25 -15.12
CA LEU A 152 -9.41 9.27 -15.18
C LEU A 152 -8.51 9.32 -13.93
N ASP A 153 -8.81 8.54 -12.92
CA ASP A 153 -8.01 8.48 -11.71
C ASP A 153 -6.77 7.59 -11.89
N ASN A 154 -5.65 8.00 -11.30
CA ASN A 154 -4.36 7.31 -11.42
C ASN A 154 -4.40 5.83 -11.02
N TYR A 155 -5.29 5.45 -10.11
CA TYR A 155 -5.43 4.06 -9.67
C TYR A 155 -6.19 3.16 -10.66
N MET A 156 -6.81 3.75 -11.69
CA MET A 156 -7.58 3.04 -12.71
C MET A 156 -6.87 2.88 -14.06
N ALA A 157 -5.55 3.10 -14.09
CA ALA A 157 -4.77 2.81 -15.29
C ALA A 157 -5.03 1.39 -15.80
N GLN A 158 -5.21 1.25 -17.10
CA GLN A 158 -5.48 -0.06 -17.73
C GLN A 158 -4.35 -1.04 -17.41
N ARG A 159 -4.71 -2.27 -17.09
CA ARG A 159 -3.74 -3.33 -16.81
C ARG A 159 -3.15 -3.85 -18.11
N SER A 160 -1.85 -4.11 -18.10
CA SER A 160 -1.16 -4.80 -19.20
C SER A 160 -0.10 -5.77 -18.66
N ALA A 161 0.34 -6.69 -19.51
CA ALA A 161 1.44 -7.59 -19.15
C ALA A 161 2.80 -6.88 -19.17
N PHE A 162 2.91 -5.76 -19.91
CA PHE A 162 4.12 -4.96 -20.01
C PHE A 162 3.77 -3.49 -19.91
N PRO A 163 3.40 -3.01 -18.70
CA PRO A 163 3.11 -1.60 -18.49
C PRO A 163 4.37 -0.76 -18.61
N PHE A 164 4.25 0.46 -19.10
CA PHE A 164 5.31 1.46 -19.08
C PHE A 164 4.71 2.84 -18.78
N HIS A 165 5.47 3.69 -18.10
CA HIS A 165 4.97 4.98 -17.59
C HIS A 165 3.64 4.84 -16.82
N GLY A 166 3.44 3.72 -16.10
CA GLY A 166 2.20 3.44 -15.37
C GLY A 166 0.97 3.20 -16.25
N ASN A 167 1.13 2.99 -17.57
CA ASN A 167 0.04 2.94 -18.57
C ASN A 167 -0.83 4.21 -18.58
N THR A 168 -0.24 5.34 -18.26
CA THR A 168 -0.91 6.65 -18.27
C THR A 168 -0.21 7.61 -19.20
N VAL A 169 -0.95 8.56 -19.74
CA VAL A 169 -0.42 9.69 -20.48
C VAL A 169 -0.89 10.95 -19.77
N GLN A 170 0.06 11.75 -19.32
CA GLN A 170 -0.23 13.09 -18.81
C GLN A 170 -0.41 14.03 -19.99
N VAL A 171 -1.45 14.82 -19.96
CA VAL A 171 -1.76 15.81 -21.01
C VAL A 171 -1.86 17.17 -20.34
N ASP A 172 -0.97 18.08 -20.71
CA ASP A 172 -0.94 19.43 -20.18
C ASP A 172 -1.16 20.48 -21.30
N TRP A 173 -1.91 21.53 -20.97
CA TRP A 173 -2.02 22.70 -21.84
C TRP A 173 -0.78 23.58 -21.69
N ILE A 174 -0.03 23.80 -22.78
CA ILE A 174 1.06 24.77 -22.81
C ILE A 174 0.48 26.19 -23.07
N ASN A 175 -0.50 26.27 -23.92
CA ASN A 175 -1.26 27.51 -24.26
C ASN A 175 -2.58 27.11 -24.91
N ASP A 176 -3.39 28.11 -25.32
CA ASP A 176 -4.75 27.91 -25.87
C ASP A 176 -4.83 27.00 -27.12
N HIS A 177 -3.70 26.68 -27.75
CA HIS A 177 -3.64 25.89 -28.98
C HIS A 177 -2.66 24.74 -28.97
N THR A 178 -1.94 24.54 -27.85
CA THR A 178 -0.85 23.54 -27.80
C THR A 178 -0.97 22.68 -26.57
N LEU A 179 -0.98 21.38 -26.78
CA LEU A 179 -0.90 20.35 -25.73
C LEU A 179 0.51 19.77 -25.66
N SER A 180 0.96 19.45 -24.47
CA SER A 180 2.10 18.55 -24.25
C SER A 180 1.62 17.20 -23.74
N PHE A 181 2.39 16.17 -24.04
CA PHE A 181 2.12 14.80 -23.64
C PHE A 181 3.36 14.24 -22.94
N MET A 182 3.14 13.51 -21.86
CA MET A 182 4.18 12.76 -21.17
C MET A 182 3.70 11.31 -20.99
N PRO A 183 4.38 10.27 -21.51
CA PRO A 183 5.59 10.34 -22.35
C PRO A 183 5.30 10.96 -23.74
N SER A 184 6.32 11.65 -24.29
CA SER A 184 6.30 12.28 -25.62
C SER A 184 6.72 11.33 -26.72
#